data_a9fec3d987fa474db1a5f57251e33996
#
_entry.id   a9fec3d987fa474db1a5f57251e33996
#
_cell.length_a   1.000
_cell.length_b   1.000
_cell.length_c   1.000
_cell.angle_alpha   90.00
_cell.angle_beta   90.00
_cell.angle_gamma   90.00
#
_symmetry.space_group_name_H-M   'P 1'
#
loop_
_entity.id
_entity.type
_entity.pdbx_description
1 polymer ?
#
loop_
_entity_poly.entity_id
_entity_poly.type
_entity_poly.pdbx_seq_one_letter_code
_entity_poly.pdbx_strand_id
1 'polypeptide(L)'
;MKPTFIVSILIFSFIATCSTFAQQSTEHISGRVTDTNGEPLPGATISIKGERTGAVTSADGTYTLQLPGIGSYIITASYIGYQTEEKRITTEKEKKINFRLSEDQFDLGTVVVTGTRTPKLLKDAPIITR
;
A
#
# COMPACT_ATOMS: atom_id res chain seq x y z
N MET A 1 12.57 -65.39 11.96
CA MET A 1 12.25 -63.96 12.01
C MET A 1 11.01 -63.71 11.21
N LYS A 2 10.07 -63.12 11.83
CA LYS A 2 8.78 -62.89 11.18
C LYS A 2 8.83 -61.58 10.40
N PRO A 3 8.50 -61.57 9.11
CA PRO A 3 8.59 -60.38 8.28
C PRO A 3 7.59 -59.29 8.67
N THR A 4 6.64 -59.62 9.50
CA THR A 4 5.63 -58.65 9.96
C THR A 4 6.21 -57.48 10.73
N PHE A 5 7.30 -57.67 11.43
CA PHE A 5 7.93 -56.57 12.14
C PHE A 5 8.64 -55.60 11.22
N ILE A 6 9.19 -56.06 10.10
CA ILE A 6 9.88 -55.23 9.14
C ILE A 6 8.88 -54.37 8.39
N VAL A 7 7.75 -54.93 8.07
CA VAL A 7 6.66 -54.21 7.38
C VAL A 7 6.09 -53.13 8.30
N SER A 8 5.98 -53.40 9.59
CA SER A 8 5.49 -52.42 10.55
C SER A 8 6.43 -51.24 10.70
N ILE A 9 7.73 -51.46 10.68
CA ILE A 9 8.74 -50.40 10.77
C ILE A 9 8.76 -49.58 9.51
N LEU A 10 8.56 -50.19 8.34
CA LEU A 10 8.48 -49.47 7.07
C LEU A 10 7.24 -48.60 6.97
N ILE A 11 6.11 -49.06 7.49
CA ILE A 11 4.87 -48.29 7.50
C ILE A 11 5.00 -47.11 8.47
N PHE A 12 5.66 -47.32 9.59
CA PHE A 12 5.87 -46.24 10.56
C PHE A 12 6.83 -45.15 10.06
N SER A 13 7.82 -45.55 9.23
CA SER A 13 8.75 -44.63 8.61
C SER A 13 8.08 -43.75 7.51
N PHE A 14 7.02 -44.26 6.92
CA PHE A 14 6.34 -43.53 5.84
C PHE A 14 5.39 -42.43 6.34
N ILE A 15 4.98 -42.49 7.60
CA ILE A 15 4.07 -41.50 8.20
C ILE A 15 4.84 -40.27 8.70
N ALA A 16 6.16 -40.35 8.80
CA ALA A 16 7.00 -39.27 9.31
C ALA A 16 7.30 -38.15 8.29
N THR A 17 6.84 -38.27 7.05
CA THR A 17 6.92 -37.20 6.09
C THR A 17 5.67 -36.31 6.19
N CYS A 18 5.34 -35.93 7.39
CA CYS A 18 4.35 -34.88 7.59
C CYS A 18 4.99 -33.59 7.13
N SER A 19 4.52 -33.11 6.01
CA SER A 19 4.92 -31.84 5.43
C SER A 19 4.77 -30.75 6.47
N THR A 20 5.86 -30.21 6.90
CA THR A 20 5.85 -28.94 7.61
C THR A 20 5.36 -27.89 6.61
N PHE A 21 4.07 -27.64 6.63
CA PHE A 21 3.56 -26.43 6.00
C PHE A 21 4.21 -25.28 6.75
N ALA A 22 5.13 -24.61 6.09
CA ALA A 22 5.66 -23.38 6.60
C ALA A 22 4.47 -22.44 6.82
N GLN A 23 4.14 -22.18 8.05
CA GLN A 23 3.16 -21.16 8.39
C GLN A 23 3.75 -19.83 7.96
N GLN A 24 3.31 -19.35 6.82
CA GLN A 24 3.56 -17.98 6.45
C GLN A 24 2.87 -17.12 7.50
N SER A 25 3.65 -16.52 8.36
CA SER A 25 3.12 -15.55 9.31
C SER A 25 2.66 -14.34 8.53
N THR A 26 1.37 -14.22 8.38
CA THR A 26 0.74 -13.07 7.78
C THR A 26 0.62 -11.99 8.84
N GLU A 27 1.25 -10.88 8.62
CA GLU A 27 1.16 -9.73 9.52
C GLU A 27 0.04 -8.81 9.06
N HIS A 28 -0.59 -8.14 10.01
CA HIS A 28 -1.65 -7.17 9.73
C HIS A 28 -1.31 -5.84 10.35
N ILE A 29 -1.53 -4.80 9.60
CA ILE A 29 -1.52 -3.43 10.12
C ILE A 29 -2.92 -2.85 9.99
N SER A 30 -3.26 -1.97 10.89
CA SER A 30 -4.52 -1.27 10.87
C SER A 30 -4.31 0.22 11.07
N GLY A 31 -5.32 1.01 10.82
CA GLY A 31 -5.25 2.44 11.04
C GLY A 31 -6.47 3.16 10.53
N ARG A 32 -6.36 4.46 10.50
CA ARG A 32 -7.41 5.34 10.00
C ARG A 32 -6.82 6.34 9.02
N VAL A 33 -7.56 6.65 7.99
CA VAL A 33 -7.24 7.72 7.06
C VAL A 33 -8.21 8.87 7.29
N THR A 34 -7.65 10.05 7.49
CA THR A 34 -8.43 11.28 7.72
C THR A 34 -7.92 12.39 6.83
N ASP A 35 -8.69 13.43 6.70
CA ASP A 35 -8.26 14.67 6.09
C ASP A 35 -7.51 15.56 7.09
N THR A 36 -7.16 16.76 6.70
CA THR A 36 -6.48 17.73 7.55
C THR A 36 -7.38 18.23 8.70
N ASN A 37 -8.68 18.14 8.56
CA ASN A 37 -9.65 18.51 9.59
C ASN A 37 -9.91 17.40 10.59
N GLY A 38 -9.43 16.20 10.29
CA GLY A 38 -9.66 15.03 11.12
C GLY A 38 -10.89 14.21 10.72
N GLU A 39 -11.52 14.56 9.60
CA GLU A 39 -12.66 13.81 9.11
C GLU A 39 -12.21 12.50 8.45
N PRO A 40 -12.92 11.40 8.69
CA PRO A 40 -12.55 10.14 8.08
C PRO A 40 -12.79 10.14 6.58
N LEU A 41 -11.88 9.54 5.84
CA LEU A 41 -11.98 9.40 4.39
C LEU A 41 -12.37 7.96 4.02
N PRO A 42 -13.66 7.69 3.83
CA PRO A 42 -14.11 6.37 3.40
C PRO A 42 -13.78 6.16 1.91
N GLY A 43 -13.35 4.95 1.58
CA GLY A 43 -13.00 4.64 0.20
C GLY A 43 -11.59 5.03 -0.20
N ALA A 44 -10.76 5.47 0.73
CA ALA A 44 -9.36 5.70 0.47
C ALA A 44 -8.63 4.38 0.25
N THR A 45 -7.68 4.37 -0.66
CA THR A 45 -6.91 3.18 -1.01
C THR A 45 -5.59 3.17 -0.26
N ILE A 46 -5.31 2.07 0.41
CA ILE A 46 -4.05 1.81 1.08
C ILE A 46 -3.36 0.69 0.33
N SER A 47 -2.12 0.89 -0.05
CA SER A 47 -1.35 -0.12 -0.79
C SER A 47 0.08 -0.21 -0.30
N ILE A 48 0.72 -1.32 -0.59
CA ILE A 48 2.14 -1.52 -0.34
C ILE A 48 2.87 -1.17 -1.63
N LYS A 49 3.81 -0.25 -1.55
CA LYS A 49 4.59 0.16 -2.71
C LYS A 49 5.40 -1.01 -3.27
N GLY A 50 5.19 -1.32 -4.53
CA GLY A 50 5.85 -2.45 -5.18
C GLY A 50 5.11 -3.77 -5.08
N GLU A 51 4.01 -3.84 -4.34
CA GLU A 51 3.17 -5.02 -4.21
C GLU A 51 1.78 -4.78 -4.79
N ARG A 52 1.08 -5.86 -5.05
CA ARG A 52 -0.31 -5.76 -5.53
C ARG A 52 -1.34 -5.84 -4.40
N THR A 53 -0.86 -5.86 -3.18
CA THR A 53 -1.70 -5.97 -2.00
C THR A 53 -2.15 -4.59 -1.56
N GLY A 54 -3.43 -4.45 -1.32
CA GLY A 54 -4.02 -3.20 -0.86
C GLY A 54 -5.28 -3.43 -0.05
N ALA A 55 -5.75 -2.36 0.55
CA ALA A 55 -6.99 -2.31 1.32
C ALA A 55 -7.70 -0.99 1.02
N VAL A 56 -8.98 -0.94 1.35
CA VAL A 56 -9.81 0.26 1.19
C VAL A 56 -10.39 0.61 2.54
N THR A 57 -10.46 1.89 2.86
CA THR A 57 -11.04 2.34 4.13
C THR A 57 -12.54 2.16 4.17
N SER A 58 -13.03 1.82 5.36
CA SER A 58 -14.45 1.68 5.64
C SER A 58 -15.13 3.05 5.84
N ALA A 59 -16.42 3.05 6.15
CA ALA A 59 -17.21 4.26 6.31
C ALA A 59 -16.66 5.21 7.38
N ASP A 60 -15.98 4.69 8.37
CA ASP A 60 -15.34 5.45 9.45
C ASP A 60 -13.86 5.75 9.17
N GLY A 61 -13.40 5.50 7.95
CA GLY A 61 -12.03 5.77 7.54
C GLY A 61 -11.00 4.76 8.04
N THR A 62 -11.41 3.69 8.69
CA THR A 62 -10.49 2.66 9.19
C THR A 62 -10.14 1.64 8.11
N TYR A 63 -8.97 1.06 8.21
CA TYR A 63 -8.51 0.02 7.30
C TYR A 63 -7.73 -1.07 8.05
N THR A 64 -7.65 -2.23 7.43
CA THR A 64 -6.77 -3.31 7.82
C THR A 64 -6.06 -3.82 6.57
N LEU A 65 -4.75 -3.78 6.59
CA LEU A 65 -3.93 -4.21 5.47
C LEU A 65 -3.11 -5.43 5.86
N GLN A 66 -3.16 -6.43 5.02
CA GLN A 66 -2.41 -7.66 5.18
C GLN A 66 -1.02 -7.50 4.57
N LEU A 67 -0.01 -7.89 5.31
CA LEU A 67 1.38 -7.82 4.86
C LEU A 67 1.90 -9.24 4.58
N PRO A 68 2.75 -9.41 3.58
CA PRO A 68 3.26 -10.75 3.24
C PRO A 68 4.19 -11.37 4.29
N GLY A 69 4.61 -10.60 5.28
CA GLY A 69 5.47 -11.10 6.35
C GLY A 69 6.08 -9.99 7.18
N ILE A 70 7.06 -10.36 7.98
CA ILE A 70 7.81 -9.41 8.79
C ILE A 70 8.81 -8.68 7.91
N GLY A 71 8.89 -7.36 8.04
CA GLY A 71 9.82 -6.56 7.25
C GLY A 71 9.52 -5.08 7.28
N SER A 72 10.23 -4.33 6.46
CA SER A 72 10.01 -2.91 6.27
C SER A 72 9.29 -2.68 4.95
N TYR A 73 8.22 -1.93 5.01
CA TYR A 73 7.38 -1.63 3.85
C TYR A 73 7.14 -0.14 3.72
N ILE A 74 6.88 0.31 2.50
CA ILE A 74 6.38 1.65 2.26
C ILE A 74 4.90 1.51 1.97
N ILE A 75 4.09 2.08 2.83
CA ILE A 75 2.63 2.07 2.69
C ILE A 75 2.21 3.40 2.11
N THR A 76 1.40 3.32 1.08
CA THR A 76 0.90 4.48 0.35
C THR A 76 -0.60 4.61 0.61
N ALA A 77 -1.03 5.79 1.00
CA ALA A 77 -2.44 6.12 1.15
C ALA A 77 -2.84 7.13 0.08
N SER A 78 -3.89 6.85 -0.65
CA SER A 78 -4.39 7.73 -1.71
C SER A 78 -5.91 7.81 -1.69
N TYR A 79 -6.43 8.99 -2.06
CA TYR A 79 -7.85 9.24 -2.19
C TYR A 79 -8.08 10.29 -3.28
N ILE A 80 -9.18 10.17 -4.00
CA ILE A 80 -9.48 11.09 -5.08
C ILE A 80 -9.65 12.51 -4.54
N GLY A 81 -8.98 13.48 -5.15
CA GLY A 81 -9.00 14.85 -4.68
C GLY A 81 -8.04 15.15 -3.54
N TYR A 82 -7.21 14.21 -3.16
CA TYR A 82 -6.23 14.37 -2.08
C TYR A 82 -4.83 13.97 -2.55
N GLN A 83 -3.85 14.55 -1.91
CA GLN A 83 -2.46 14.22 -2.17
C GLN A 83 -2.12 12.87 -1.55
N THR A 84 -1.36 12.08 -2.29
CA THR A 84 -0.92 10.76 -1.84
C THR A 84 0.13 10.90 -0.74
N GLU A 85 -0.03 10.17 0.34
CA GLU A 85 0.94 10.13 1.45
C GLU A 85 1.62 8.76 1.51
N GLU A 86 2.94 8.75 1.72
CA GLU A 86 3.72 7.53 1.89
C GLU A 86 4.36 7.48 3.27
N LYS A 87 4.29 6.33 3.92
CA LYS A 87 4.97 6.09 5.20
C LYS A 87 5.78 4.80 5.15
N ARG A 88 7.01 4.90 5.60
CA ARG A 88 7.83 3.70 5.82
C ARG A 88 7.55 3.15 7.20
N ILE A 89 7.27 1.86 7.26
CA ILE A 89 6.94 1.16 8.49
C ILE A 89 7.80 -0.09 8.65
N THR A 90 7.91 -0.55 9.89
CA THR A 90 8.51 -1.84 10.21
C THR A 90 7.51 -2.64 11.03
N THR A 91 7.16 -3.81 10.54
CA THR A 91 6.09 -4.63 11.12
C THR A 91 6.30 -5.03 12.56
N GLU A 92 7.54 -5.10 13.01
CA GLU A 92 7.85 -5.43 14.40
C GLU A 92 7.47 -4.35 15.40
N LYS A 93 7.43 -3.11 14.94
CA LYS A 93 7.25 -1.94 15.81
C LYS A 93 5.89 -1.28 15.64
N GLU A 94 5.34 -1.33 14.47
CA GLU A 94 4.18 -0.51 14.11
C GLU A 94 3.06 -1.37 13.57
N LYS A 95 2.06 -1.59 14.40
CA LYS A 95 0.83 -2.31 14.03
C LYS A 95 -0.34 -1.37 13.72
N LYS A 96 -0.22 -0.11 14.11
CA LYS A 96 -1.27 0.88 13.89
C LYS A 96 -0.70 2.12 13.22
N ILE A 97 -1.18 2.42 12.03
CA ILE A 97 -0.64 3.50 11.21
C ILE A 97 -1.79 4.34 10.68
N ASN A 98 -1.79 5.59 11.08
CA ASN A 98 -2.79 6.55 10.62
C ASN A 98 -2.20 7.45 9.54
N PHE A 99 -3.02 7.78 8.56
CA PHE A 99 -2.69 8.72 7.50
C PHE A 99 -3.56 9.96 7.60
N ARG A 100 -2.97 11.11 7.26
CA ARG A 100 -3.68 12.37 7.18
C ARG A 100 -3.41 12.98 5.81
N LEU A 101 -4.40 12.90 4.93
CA LEU A 101 -4.27 13.37 3.56
C LEU A 101 -4.65 14.85 3.46
N SER A 102 -3.90 15.61 2.69
CA SER A 102 -4.22 16.99 2.36
C SER A 102 -5.00 17.03 1.05
N GLU A 103 -5.96 17.92 0.96
CA GLU A 103 -6.64 18.13 -0.29
C GLU A 103 -5.66 18.56 -1.37
N ASP A 104 -5.81 17.97 -2.53
CA ASP A 104 -5.01 18.35 -3.67
C ASP A 104 -5.72 19.53 -4.35
N GLN A 105 -5.25 20.70 -4.03
CA GLN A 105 -5.79 21.92 -4.63
C GLN A 105 -5.25 22.08 -6.03
N PHE A 106 -5.91 21.41 -6.95
CA PHE A 106 -5.70 21.73 -8.34
C PHE A 106 -6.33 23.06 -8.62
N ASP A 107 -5.56 24.09 -8.54
CA ASP A 107 -5.97 25.37 -9.08
C ASP A 107 -5.84 25.28 -10.59
N LEU A 108 -6.95 25.02 -11.22
CA LEU A 108 -6.99 24.89 -12.66
C LEU A 108 -6.49 26.14 -13.38
N GLY A 109 -6.62 27.25 -12.76
CA GLY A 109 -6.11 28.50 -13.32
C GLY A 109 -4.59 28.53 -13.33
N THR A 110 -3.99 28.00 -12.32
CA THR A 110 -2.55 28.04 -12.20
C THR A 110 -1.86 27.08 -13.15
N VAL A 111 -2.49 25.99 -13.42
CA VAL A 111 -1.92 25.00 -14.29
C VAL A 111 -1.66 25.55 -15.67
N VAL A 112 -2.54 26.37 -16.13
CA VAL A 112 -2.39 26.96 -17.44
C VAL A 112 -1.14 27.78 -17.54
N VAL A 113 -0.78 28.38 -16.48
CA VAL A 113 0.35 29.26 -16.49
C VAL A 113 1.63 28.54 -16.73
N THR A 114 1.71 27.34 -16.22
CA THR A 114 2.97 26.68 -16.31
C THR A 114 3.36 26.33 -17.70
N GLY A 115 2.41 26.11 -18.54
CA GLY A 115 2.75 25.79 -19.88
C GLY A 115 3.35 26.88 -20.62
N THR A 116 3.23 27.95 -20.05
CA THR A 116 3.43 29.04 -20.80
C THR A 116 4.72 29.62 -20.89
N ARG A 117 5.65 29.05 -20.44
CA ARG A 117 6.89 29.55 -20.83
C ARG A 117 6.96 29.78 -22.24
N THR A 118 6.23 29.05 -22.90
CA THR A 118 6.13 29.22 -24.29
C THR A 118 5.66 30.51 -24.74
N PRO A 119 4.81 31.11 -24.12
CA PRO A 119 4.38 32.40 -24.56
C PRO A 119 5.44 33.35 -24.82
N LYS A 120 6.44 33.14 -24.14
CA LYS A 120 7.58 33.93 -24.41
C LYS A 120 8.01 33.81 -25.81
N LEU A 121 7.99 32.65 -26.28
CA LEU A 121 8.35 32.42 -27.66
C LEU A 121 7.34 32.98 -28.61
N LEU A 122 6.16 32.81 -28.26
CA LEU A 122 5.15 33.31 -29.11
C LEU A 122 5.18 34.76 -29.28
N LYS A 123 5.49 35.36 -28.25
CA LYS A 123 5.60 36.70 -28.26
C LYS A 123 6.62 37.22 -29.19
N ASP A 124 7.66 36.54 -29.19
CA ASP A 124 8.73 36.93 -30.03
C ASP A 124 8.45 36.64 -31.46
N ALA A 125 7.89 35.56 -31.61
CA ALA A 125 7.70 35.12 -32.89
C ALA A 125 6.91 36.05 -33.69
N PRO A 126 6.04 36.54 -33.19
CA PRO A 126 5.28 37.20 -34.01
C PRO A 126 5.58 38.46 -34.30
N ILE A 127 5.80 38.60 -33.72
CA ILE A 127 6.00 39.61 -33.80
C ILE A 127 6.33 40.05 -34.81
N ILE A 128 6.37 39.42 -35.19
CA ILE A 128 6.73 39.70 -35.94
C ILE A 128 6.36 40.40 -36.70
N THR A 129 6.31 40.48 -36.87
CA THR A 129 6.01 40.99 -37.53
C THR A 129 5.97 42.03 -37.84
N ARG A 130 6.22 42.44 -37.88
CA ARG A 130 6.23 43.36 -38.27
C ARG A 130 6.45 44.17 -38.31
#